data_fa0a39bfd8de724722caa0a1ce5b4ed5
#
_entry.id   fa0a39bfd8de724722caa0a1ce5b4ed5
#
_cell.length_a   1.000
_cell.length_b   1.000
_cell.length_c   1.000
_cell.angle_alpha   90.00
_cell.angle_beta   90.00
_cell.angle_gamma   90.00
#
_symmetry.space_group_name_H-M   'P 1'
#
loop_
_entity.id
_entity.type
_entity.pdbx_description
1 polymer ?
#
loop_
_entity_poly.entity_id
_entity_poly.type
_entity_poly.pdbx_seq_one_letter_code
_entity_poly.pdbx_strand_id
1 'polypeptide(L)'
;IMNSHGDYSVQQLIYNNEKETSVIDFESAKRLPIMWEIIRSYTYIDKDVKNGEMNIDTFVEYVNEISKYVKLNEFDLKYCAYIYLIQIIGSLYGYKQYNENYEQIELLNFAIFRTNICRYLYEHLEEIGTRLYKEVTEYMKKEKLDVLNERGEFTGIIETREECHRKGLWHRCVYAFVIDKNSNILLQKRSANKKLWPNLWDVTVGGHVDSGEFGRQA
;
A
#
# COMPACT_ATOMS: atom_id res chain seq x y z
N ILE A 1 -10.49 -8.42 9.22
CA ILE A 1 -9.53 -8.92 10.22
C ILE A 1 -8.58 -9.88 9.53
N MET A 2 -7.29 -9.63 9.61
CA MET A 2 -6.23 -10.42 8.99
C MET A 2 -5.22 -10.88 10.06
N ASN A 3 -4.37 -11.85 9.71
CA ASN A 3 -3.21 -12.15 10.54
C ASN A 3 -2.24 -10.96 10.41
N SER A 4 -1.92 -10.37 11.54
CA SER A 4 -1.01 -9.22 11.63
C SER A 4 0.17 -9.58 12.51
N HIS A 5 1.32 -8.97 12.25
CA HIS A 5 2.53 -9.11 13.06
C HIS A 5 2.27 -8.67 14.51
N GLY A 6 1.45 -7.64 14.68
CA GLY A 6 1.02 -7.14 15.99
C GLY A 6 2.00 -6.16 16.63
N ASP A 7 3.24 -6.10 16.13
CA ASP A 7 4.29 -5.18 16.57
C ASP A 7 5.26 -4.80 15.43
N TYR A 8 4.76 -4.75 14.20
CA TYR A 8 5.59 -4.46 13.03
C TYR A 8 6.18 -3.05 13.07
N SER A 9 7.49 -2.98 12.97
CA SER A 9 8.26 -1.74 12.81
C SER A 9 9.57 -2.04 12.07
N VAL A 10 10.34 -1.01 11.75
CA VAL A 10 11.65 -1.16 11.08
C VAL A 10 12.63 -2.01 11.92
N GLN A 11 12.46 -2.04 13.23
CA GLN A 11 13.32 -2.81 14.16
C GLN A 11 13.12 -4.33 14.02
N GLN A 12 11.98 -4.79 13.48
CA GLN A 12 11.70 -6.19 13.21
C GLN A 12 12.14 -6.63 11.81
N LEU A 13 12.89 -5.81 11.09
CA LEU A 13 13.42 -6.14 9.76
C LEU A 13 14.90 -6.45 9.83
N ILE A 14 15.29 -7.61 9.34
CA ILE A 14 16.69 -7.97 9.08
C ILE A 14 16.93 -7.92 7.58
N TYR A 15 17.94 -7.18 7.17
CA TYR A 15 18.34 -7.03 5.79
C TYR A 15 19.72 -7.70 5.58
N ASN A 16 19.79 -8.67 4.69
CA ASN A 16 21.04 -9.37 4.39
C ASN A 16 21.79 -8.75 3.19
N ASN A 17 23.03 -9.22 2.96
CA ASN A 17 23.87 -8.73 1.88
C ASN A 17 23.35 -9.08 0.47
N GLU A 18 22.41 -10.04 0.37
CA GLU A 18 21.76 -10.48 -0.87
C GLU A 18 20.50 -9.68 -1.19
N LYS A 19 20.25 -8.60 -0.44
CA LYS A 19 19.07 -7.73 -0.53
C LYS A 19 17.75 -8.42 -0.19
N GLU A 20 17.79 -9.50 0.56
CA GLU A 20 16.61 -10.15 1.10
C GLU A 20 16.24 -9.54 2.45
N THR A 21 14.96 -9.35 2.68
CA THR A 21 14.41 -8.83 3.92
C THR A 21 13.68 -9.94 4.66
N SER A 22 14.08 -10.19 5.90
CA SER A 22 13.39 -11.11 6.80
C SER A 22 12.67 -10.34 7.90
N VAL A 23 11.45 -10.76 8.20
CA VAL A 23 10.67 -10.22 9.32
C VAL A 23 10.84 -11.16 10.50
N ILE A 24 11.12 -10.58 11.68
CA ILE A 24 11.34 -11.32 12.94
C ILE A 24 10.37 -10.85 14.02
N ASP A 25 10.40 -11.50 15.18
CA ASP A 25 9.67 -11.11 16.38
C ASP A 25 8.15 -11.19 16.28
N PHE A 26 7.65 -12.40 15.96
CA PHE A 26 6.23 -12.67 15.82
C PHE A 26 5.50 -12.99 17.13
N GLU A 27 6.09 -12.72 18.30
CA GLU A 27 5.47 -13.04 19.59
C GLU A 27 4.14 -12.33 19.84
N SER A 28 3.96 -11.15 19.24
CA SER A 28 2.73 -10.35 19.29
C SER A 28 1.74 -10.66 18.17
N ALA A 29 2.05 -11.64 17.31
CA ALA A 29 1.23 -11.95 16.14
C ALA A 29 -0.18 -12.40 16.52
N LYS A 30 -1.18 -11.77 15.94
CA LYS A 30 -2.60 -12.03 16.20
C LYS A 30 -3.48 -11.55 15.06
N ARG A 31 -4.76 -11.85 15.14
CA ARG A 31 -5.74 -11.36 14.16
C ARG A 31 -6.22 -9.96 14.58
N LEU A 32 -5.90 -8.97 13.74
CA LEU A 32 -6.24 -7.56 13.94
C LEU A 32 -6.90 -6.98 12.68
N PRO A 33 -7.61 -5.83 12.81
CA PRO A 33 -7.92 -5.00 11.65
C PRO A 33 -6.63 -4.60 10.94
N ILE A 34 -6.55 -4.78 9.63
CA ILE A 34 -5.32 -4.49 8.86
C ILE A 34 -4.85 -3.04 9.03
N MET A 35 -5.78 -2.10 9.10
CA MET A 35 -5.46 -0.68 9.25
C MET A 35 -4.81 -0.35 10.60
N TRP A 36 -5.01 -1.18 11.63
CA TRP A 36 -4.28 -1.02 12.89
C TRP A 36 -2.77 -1.17 12.67
N GLU A 37 -2.36 -2.20 11.95
CA GLU A 37 -0.94 -2.42 11.62
C GLU A 37 -0.38 -1.32 10.71
N ILE A 38 -1.14 -0.93 9.70
CA ILE A 38 -0.75 0.07 8.71
C ILE A 38 -0.51 1.44 9.38
N ILE A 39 -1.48 1.94 10.16
CA ILE A 39 -1.33 3.24 10.80
C ILE A 39 -0.27 3.21 11.89
N ARG A 40 -0.18 2.09 12.62
CA ARG A 40 0.85 1.91 13.64
C ARG A 40 2.26 1.95 13.02
N SER A 41 2.52 1.17 11.98
CA SER A 41 3.83 1.16 11.31
C SER A 41 4.18 2.53 10.74
N TYR A 42 3.23 3.24 10.16
CA TYR A 42 3.42 4.60 9.67
C TYR A 42 3.85 5.56 10.79
N THR A 43 3.22 5.49 11.96
CA THR A 43 3.58 6.37 13.10
C THR A 43 5.01 6.19 13.63
N TYR A 44 5.69 5.09 13.27
CA TYR A 44 7.11 4.89 13.59
C TYR A 44 8.07 5.34 12.48
N ILE A 45 7.57 5.56 11.27
CA ILE A 45 8.37 5.95 10.09
C ILE A 45 8.32 7.47 9.91
N ASP A 46 7.18 8.08 10.08
CA ASP A 46 6.98 9.51 9.88
C ASP A 46 7.73 10.33 10.93
N LYS A 47 8.54 11.28 10.46
CA LYS A 47 9.37 12.14 11.32
C LYS A 47 8.52 13.15 12.11
N ASP A 48 7.41 13.60 11.53
CA ASP A 48 6.53 14.61 12.12
C ASP A 48 5.73 14.04 13.28
N VAL A 49 5.50 12.74 13.28
CA VAL A 49 4.80 12.03 14.36
C VAL A 49 5.51 12.20 15.71
N LYS A 50 6.84 12.31 15.73
CA LYS A 50 7.60 12.59 16.97
C LYS A 50 7.23 13.92 17.61
N ASN A 51 6.75 14.88 16.83
CA ASN A 51 6.27 16.18 17.28
C ASN A 51 4.77 16.17 17.65
N GLY A 52 4.10 15.03 17.54
CA GLY A 52 2.67 14.87 17.78
C GLY A 52 1.79 15.26 16.60
N GLU A 53 2.34 15.34 15.41
CA GLU A 53 1.66 15.63 14.17
C GLU A 53 1.86 14.47 13.19
N MET A 54 0.93 14.27 12.27
CA MET A 54 1.03 13.26 11.22
C MET A 54 0.82 13.94 9.86
N ASN A 55 1.72 13.70 8.91
CA ASN A 55 1.55 14.19 7.55
C ASN A 55 0.55 13.29 6.80
N ILE A 56 -0.68 13.82 6.59
CA ILE A 56 -1.76 13.05 5.97
C ILE A 56 -1.46 12.76 4.50
N ASP A 57 -0.75 13.63 3.78
CA ASP A 57 -0.41 13.41 2.36
C ASP A 57 0.51 12.20 2.22
N THR A 58 1.60 12.17 2.97
CA THR A 58 2.53 11.03 2.95
C THR A 58 1.90 9.76 3.53
N PHE A 59 0.92 9.88 4.44
CA PHE A 59 0.16 8.73 4.91
C PHE A 59 -0.75 8.14 3.81
N VAL A 60 -1.40 8.99 3.02
CA VAL A 60 -2.17 8.54 1.84
C VAL A 60 -1.26 7.80 0.85
N GLU A 61 -0.08 8.36 0.55
CA GLU A 61 0.91 7.70 -0.32
C GLU A 61 1.34 6.34 0.24
N TYR A 62 1.61 6.26 1.53
CA TYR A 62 1.95 5.02 2.21
C TYR A 62 0.85 3.96 2.10
N VAL A 63 -0.41 4.35 2.30
CA VAL A 63 -1.56 3.44 2.17
C VAL A 63 -1.76 3.02 0.70
N ASN A 64 -1.53 3.92 -0.27
CA ASN A 64 -1.56 3.58 -1.69
C ASN A 64 -0.54 2.49 -2.02
N GLU A 65 0.70 2.60 -1.54
CA GLU A 65 1.73 1.58 -1.75
C GLU A 65 1.30 0.21 -1.18
N ILE A 66 0.79 0.19 0.05
CA ILE A 66 0.31 -1.05 0.68
C ILE A 66 -0.89 -1.65 -0.06
N SER A 67 -1.79 -0.80 -0.59
CA SER A 67 -2.98 -1.24 -1.33
C SER A 67 -2.66 -2.02 -2.62
N LYS A 68 -1.43 -1.98 -3.10
CA LYS A 68 -0.96 -2.80 -4.22
C LYS A 68 -0.89 -4.30 -3.85
N TYR A 69 -0.66 -4.60 -2.58
CA TYR A 69 -0.41 -5.95 -2.06
C TYR A 69 -1.51 -6.45 -1.13
N VAL A 70 -2.29 -5.54 -0.55
CA VAL A 70 -3.33 -5.85 0.43
C VAL A 70 -4.65 -5.27 -0.01
N LYS A 71 -5.69 -6.09 -0.06
CA LYS A 71 -7.05 -5.64 -0.38
C LYS A 71 -7.64 -4.89 0.80
N LEU A 72 -7.81 -3.60 0.65
CA LEU A 72 -8.50 -2.71 1.60
C LEU A 72 -9.94 -2.49 1.15
N ASN A 73 -10.85 -2.35 2.11
CA ASN A 73 -12.24 -2.03 1.84
C ASN A 73 -12.61 -0.63 2.38
N GLU A 74 -13.80 -0.18 2.06
CA GLU A 74 -14.28 1.14 2.48
C GLU A 74 -14.20 1.37 4.00
N PHE A 75 -14.56 0.35 4.78
CA PHE A 75 -14.54 0.43 6.24
C PHE A 75 -13.10 0.57 6.77
N ASP A 76 -12.16 -0.16 6.19
CA ASP A 76 -10.75 -0.06 6.55
C ASP A 76 -10.25 1.39 6.37
N LEU A 77 -10.58 2.02 5.24
CA LEU A 77 -10.12 3.36 4.91
C LEU A 77 -10.80 4.44 5.76
N LYS A 78 -12.12 4.39 5.90
CA LYS A 78 -12.89 5.41 6.63
C LYS A 78 -12.62 5.42 8.13
N TYR A 79 -12.35 4.26 8.72
CA TYR A 79 -12.25 4.12 10.18
C TYR A 79 -10.85 3.79 10.70
N CYS A 80 -9.81 3.91 9.88
CA CYS A 80 -8.44 3.57 10.28
C CYS A 80 -7.98 4.34 11.52
N ALA A 81 -8.21 5.64 11.56
CA ALA A 81 -7.81 6.49 12.68
C ALA A 81 -8.58 6.14 13.97
N TYR A 82 -9.88 5.82 13.85
CA TYR A 82 -10.69 5.34 14.98
C TYR A 82 -10.17 4.01 15.52
N ILE A 83 -9.84 3.05 14.64
CA ILE A 83 -9.33 1.74 15.03
C ILE A 83 -8.04 1.88 15.84
N TYR A 84 -7.13 2.72 15.38
CA TYR A 84 -5.86 2.93 16.07
C TYR A 84 -6.02 3.72 17.36
N LEU A 85 -6.82 4.79 17.35
CA LEU A 85 -7.10 5.60 18.54
C LEU A 85 -7.68 4.75 19.67
N ILE A 86 -8.67 3.88 19.39
CA ILE A 86 -9.26 2.99 20.40
C ILE A 86 -8.19 2.08 21.02
N GLN A 87 -7.24 1.61 20.23
CA GLN A 87 -6.17 0.73 20.71
C GLN A 87 -5.17 1.44 21.63
N ILE A 88 -4.86 2.69 21.36
CA ILE A 88 -3.81 3.40 22.09
C ILE A 88 -4.32 4.24 23.26
N ILE A 89 -5.56 4.73 23.21
CA ILE A 89 -6.11 5.65 24.23
C ILE A 89 -6.20 5.04 25.63
N GLY A 90 -6.43 3.74 25.71
CA GLY A 90 -6.54 3.02 27.00
C GLY A 90 -5.21 2.58 27.61
N SER A 91 -4.09 2.77 26.91
CA SER A 91 -2.80 2.27 27.37
C SER A 91 -2.04 3.29 28.21
N LEU A 92 -1.80 2.92 29.45
CA LEU A 92 -0.95 3.67 30.39
C LEU A 92 0.52 3.20 30.38
N TYR A 93 0.91 2.34 29.43
CA TYR A 93 2.29 1.89 29.30
C TYR A 93 3.23 3.08 29.07
N GLY A 94 4.38 3.04 29.72
CA GLY A 94 5.33 4.13 29.78
C GLY A 94 5.09 5.05 30.98
N TYR A 95 3.88 5.54 31.20
CA TYR A 95 3.56 6.30 32.42
C TYR A 95 3.64 5.46 33.68
N LYS A 96 3.12 4.24 33.67
CA LYS A 96 3.19 3.31 34.80
C LYS A 96 4.64 2.95 35.13
N GLN A 97 5.41 2.55 34.13
CA GLN A 97 6.81 2.16 34.31
C GLN A 97 7.66 3.32 34.85
N TYR A 98 7.48 4.52 34.31
CA TYR A 98 8.17 5.70 34.81
C TYR A 98 7.79 6.01 36.25
N ASN A 99 6.52 5.87 36.62
CA ASN A 99 6.07 6.11 37.99
C ASN A 99 6.62 5.08 39.01
N GLU A 100 6.92 3.86 38.54
CA GLU A 100 7.57 2.81 39.34
C GLU A 100 9.08 2.99 39.40
N ASN A 101 9.71 3.51 38.37
CA ASN A 101 11.14 3.82 38.29
C ASN A 101 11.39 5.07 37.44
N TYR A 102 11.71 6.18 38.09
CA TYR A 102 11.96 7.49 37.46
C TYR A 102 13.21 7.55 36.57
N GLU A 103 14.04 6.52 36.55
CA GLU A 103 15.17 6.41 35.61
C GLU A 103 14.69 6.03 34.17
N GLN A 104 13.47 5.53 34.04
CA GLN A 104 12.91 5.10 32.75
C GLN A 104 12.36 6.27 31.91
N ILE A 105 13.19 7.28 31.68
CA ILE A 105 12.86 8.50 30.95
C ILE A 105 12.42 8.19 29.50
N GLU A 106 13.01 7.19 28.87
CA GLU A 106 12.66 6.80 27.49
C GLU A 106 11.23 6.29 27.38
N LEU A 107 10.76 5.54 28.39
CA LEU A 107 9.37 5.07 28.44
C LEU A 107 8.39 6.22 28.70
N LEU A 108 8.78 7.22 29.50
CA LEU A 108 8.00 8.44 29.64
C LEU A 108 7.89 9.19 28.31
N ASN A 109 8.99 9.38 27.59
CA ASN A 109 9.00 10.04 26.29
C ASN A 109 8.12 9.30 25.27
N PHE A 110 8.16 7.97 25.30
CA PHE A 110 7.27 7.14 24.49
C PHE A 110 5.79 7.32 24.85
N ALA A 111 5.45 7.42 26.15
CA ALA A 111 4.09 7.67 26.60
C ALA A 111 3.59 9.06 26.19
N ILE A 112 4.45 10.09 26.27
CA ILE A 112 4.15 11.46 25.81
C ILE A 112 3.92 11.47 24.31
N PHE A 113 4.78 10.84 23.53
CA PHE A 113 4.62 10.65 22.09
C PHE A 113 3.26 10.05 21.76
N ARG A 114 2.88 8.95 22.40
CA ARG A 114 1.57 8.30 22.18
C ARG A 114 0.40 9.19 22.56
N THR A 115 0.53 9.98 23.64
CA THR A 115 -0.51 10.94 24.04
C THR A 115 -0.70 12.04 23.01
N ASN A 116 0.38 12.54 22.43
CA ASN A 116 0.32 13.55 21.37
C ASN A 116 -0.35 12.98 20.12
N ILE A 117 -0.02 11.76 19.72
CA ILE A 117 -0.68 11.07 18.62
C ILE A 117 -2.17 10.81 18.89
N CYS A 118 -2.53 10.42 20.13
CA CYS A 118 -3.95 10.30 20.50
C CYS A 118 -4.73 11.61 20.28
N ARG A 119 -4.13 12.75 20.70
CA ARG A 119 -4.74 14.07 20.51
C ARG A 119 -4.89 14.40 19.05
N TYR A 120 -3.82 14.28 18.28
CA TYR A 120 -3.84 14.55 16.84
C TYR A 120 -4.89 13.70 16.12
N LEU A 121 -4.90 12.38 16.36
CA LEU A 121 -5.90 11.51 15.75
C LEU A 121 -7.33 11.90 16.11
N TYR A 122 -7.58 12.24 17.36
CA TYR A 122 -8.91 12.69 17.81
C TYR A 122 -9.37 13.94 17.08
N GLU A 123 -8.50 14.92 16.88
CA GLU A 123 -8.78 16.18 16.19
C GLU A 123 -8.96 15.98 14.66
N HIS A 124 -8.36 14.94 14.07
CA HIS A 124 -8.34 14.72 12.61
C HIS A 124 -9.03 13.42 12.14
N LEU A 125 -9.84 12.77 12.99
CA LEU A 125 -10.49 11.48 12.68
C LEU A 125 -11.24 11.50 11.34
N GLU A 126 -12.10 12.49 11.15
CA GLU A 126 -12.93 12.61 9.94
C GLU A 126 -12.11 12.99 8.71
N GLU A 127 -11.14 13.87 8.88
CA GLU A 127 -10.25 14.29 7.79
C GLU A 127 -9.46 13.11 7.24
N ILE A 128 -8.77 12.37 8.11
CA ILE A 128 -7.98 11.19 7.73
C ILE A 128 -8.86 10.17 7.02
N GLY A 129 -10.01 9.81 7.59
CA GLY A 129 -10.92 8.83 7.00
C GLY A 129 -11.47 9.27 5.64
N THR A 130 -11.86 10.52 5.51
CA THR A 130 -12.40 11.07 4.27
C THR A 130 -11.35 11.09 3.17
N ARG A 131 -10.15 11.54 3.47
CA ARG A 131 -9.05 11.61 2.52
C ARG A 131 -8.61 10.23 2.06
N LEU A 132 -8.39 9.30 2.99
CA LEU A 132 -8.03 7.92 2.64
C LEU A 132 -9.12 7.28 1.77
N TYR A 133 -10.39 7.37 2.17
CA TYR A 133 -11.47 6.78 1.39
C TYR A 133 -11.50 7.32 -0.04
N LYS A 134 -11.42 8.63 -0.22
CA LYS A 134 -11.46 9.26 -1.54
C LYS A 134 -10.23 8.91 -2.37
N GLU A 135 -9.04 9.20 -1.87
CA GLU A 135 -7.80 9.17 -2.64
C GLU A 135 -7.29 7.73 -2.87
N VAL A 136 -7.36 6.88 -1.84
CA VAL A 136 -6.93 5.47 -1.97
C VAL A 136 -7.93 4.68 -2.82
N THR A 137 -9.25 4.92 -2.68
CA THR A 137 -10.25 4.25 -3.55
C THR A 137 -10.04 4.63 -5.01
N GLU A 138 -9.70 5.89 -5.29
CA GLU A 138 -9.41 6.33 -6.65
C GLU A 138 -8.12 5.71 -7.19
N TYR A 139 -7.09 5.61 -6.35
CA TYR A 139 -5.85 4.92 -6.67
C TYR A 139 -6.07 3.41 -6.92
N MET A 140 -6.89 2.75 -6.11
CA MET A 140 -7.19 1.32 -6.23
C MET A 140 -7.92 0.96 -7.55
N LYS A 141 -8.64 1.91 -8.15
CA LYS A 141 -9.30 1.73 -9.45
C LYS A 141 -8.35 1.80 -10.65
N LYS A 142 -7.12 2.26 -10.46
CA LYS A 142 -6.13 2.31 -11.54
C LYS A 142 -5.68 0.90 -11.91
N GLU A 143 -5.52 0.67 -13.22
CA GLU A 143 -4.91 -0.55 -13.77
C GLU A 143 -3.49 -0.72 -13.21
N LYS A 144 -3.20 -1.87 -12.62
CA LYS A 144 -1.90 -2.19 -12.01
C LYS A 144 -1.27 -3.37 -12.70
N LEU A 145 0.02 -3.30 -12.91
CA LEU A 145 0.80 -4.27 -13.69
C LEU A 145 1.96 -4.80 -12.85
N ASP A 146 2.27 -6.08 -13.04
CA ASP A 146 3.48 -6.69 -12.49
C ASP A 146 4.71 -6.16 -13.25
N VAL A 147 5.68 -5.60 -12.52
CA VAL A 147 6.95 -5.18 -13.10
C VAL A 147 7.85 -6.39 -13.30
N LEU A 148 8.38 -6.56 -14.49
CA LEU A 148 9.25 -7.67 -14.88
C LEU A 148 10.70 -7.22 -15.01
N ASN A 149 11.63 -8.17 -14.86
CA ASN A 149 13.02 -7.98 -15.26
C ASN A 149 13.22 -8.28 -16.76
N GLU A 150 14.43 -8.11 -17.27
CA GLU A 150 14.79 -8.39 -18.67
C GLU A 150 14.56 -9.85 -19.11
N ARG A 151 14.41 -10.79 -18.17
CA ARG A 151 14.11 -12.19 -18.42
C ARG A 151 12.61 -12.49 -18.41
N GLY A 152 11.77 -11.47 -18.17
CA GLY A 152 10.32 -11.63 -18.05
C GLY A 152 9.85 -12.22 -16.73
N GLU A 153 10.72 -12.24 -15.70
CA GLU A 153 10.40 -12.73 -14.36
C GLU A 153 9.86 -11.59 -13.50
N PHE A 154 8.88 -11.88 -12.65
CA PHE A 154 8.29 -10.89 -11.73
C PHE A 154 9.31 -10.44 -10.70
N THR A 155 9.47 -9.14 -10.56
CA THR A 155 10.43 -8.51 -9.63
C THR A 155 9.92 -8.36 -8.19
N GLY A 156 8.66 -8.70 -7.92
CA GLY A 156 7.99 -8.41 -6.66
C GLY A 156 7.40 -6.99 -6.60
N ILE A 157 7.56 -6.19 -7.64
CA ILE A 157 7.08 -4.81 -7.71
C ILE A 157 5.79 -4.76 -8.54
N ILE A 158 4.78 -4.09 -8.00
CA ILE A 158 3.52 -3.78 -8.69
C ILE A 158 3.46 -2.26 -8.89
N GLU A 159 3.16 -1.83 -10.12
CA GLU A 159 3.02 -0.42 -10.45
C GLU A 159 1.77 -0.14 -11.26
N THR A 160 1.29 1.12 -11.20
CA THR A 160 0.21 1.52 -12.09
C THR A 160 0.68 1.49 -13.55
N ARG A 161 -0.25 1.19 -14.46
CA ARG A 161 0.03 1.24 -15.91
C ARG A 161 0.68 2.56 -16.34
N GLU A 162 0.22 3.67 -15.76
CA GLU A 162 0.74 5.01 -16.05
C GLU A 162 2.23 5.12 -15.68
N GLU A 163 2.60 4.64 -14.51
CA GLU A 163 3.99 4.62 -14.04
C GLU A 163 4.87 3.64 -14.83
N CYS A 164 4.35 2.46 -15.18
CA CYS A 164 5.06 1.50 -16.02
C CYS A 164 5.44 2.15 -17.36
N HIS A 165 4.51 2.83 -18.00
CA HIS A 165 4.77 3.49 -19.27
C HIS A 165 5.68 4.71 -19.12
N ARG A 166 5.50 5.53 -18.07
CA ARG A 166 6.34 6.72 -17.82
C ARG A 166 7.80 6.37 -17.54
N LYS A 167 8.03 5.30 -16.78
CA LYS A 167 9.36 4.83 -16.38
C LYS A 167 9.98 3.84 -17.38
N GLY A 168 9.22 3.38 -18.38
CA GLY A 168 9.68 2.34 -19.32
C GLY A 168 9.89 0.98 -18.66
N LEU A 169 9.08 0.64 -17.65
CA LEU A 169 9.20 -0.62 -16.94
C LEU A 169 8.65 -1.77 -17.76
N TRP A 170 9.35 -2.90 -17.74
CA TRP A 170 8.90 -4.13 -18.38
C TRP A 170 7.64 -4.64 -17.69
N HIS A 171 6.63 -4.97 -18.48
CA HIS A 171 5.37 -5.53 -18.00
C HIS A 171 4.76 -6.45 -19.07
N ARG A 172 3.80 -7.28 -18.68
CA ARG A 172 3.21 -8.28 -19.57
C ARG A 172 2.06 -7.69 -20.38
N CYS A 173 2.07 -7.99 -21.69
CA CYS A 173 0.95 -7.71 -22.59
C CYS A 173 0.47 -9.01 -23.25
N VAL A 174 -0.78 -9.02 -23.64
CA VAL A 174 -1.39 -10.10 -24.45
C VAL A 174 -1.88 -9.54 -25.77
N TYR A 175 -1.76 -10.37 -26.80
CA TYR A 175 -2.32 -10.11 -28.11
C TYR A 175 -3.14 -11.30 -28.57
N ALA A 176 -4.37 -11.06 -29.03
CA ALA A 176 -5.21 -12.07 -29.64
C ALA A 176 -5.42 -11.75 -31.12
N PHE A 177 -5.26 -12.75 -31.96
CA PHE A 177 -5.48 -12.66 -33.40
C PHE A 177 -6.67 -13.51 -33.76
N VAL A 178 -7.65 -12.92 -34.46
CA VAL A 178 -8.73 -13.66 -35.08
C VAL A 178 -8.33 -13.95 -36.53
N ILE A 179 -8.30 -15.22 -36.90
CA ILE A 179 -7.88 -15.69 -38.22
C ILE A 179 -9.06 -16.44 -38.87
N ASP A 180 -9.38 -16.10 -40.09
CA ASP A 180 -10.44 -16.78 -40.87
C ASP A 180 -9.91 -18.10 -41.47
N LYS A 181 -10.84 -18.87 -42.10
CA LYS A 181 -10.51 -20.14 -42.76
C LYS A 181 -9.56 -20.01 -43.95
N ASN A 182 -9.33 -18.81 -44.47
CA ASN A 182 -8.44 -18.50 -45.56
C ASN A 182 -7.09 -17.93 -45.07
N SER A 183 -6.82 -17.98 -43.78
CA SER A 183 -5.63 -17.43 -43.11
C SER A 183 -5.54 -15.89 -43.15
N ASN A 184 -6.65 -15.18 -43.37
CA ASN A 184 -6.66 -13.74 -43.22
C ASN A 184 -6.77 -13.36 -41.74
N ILE A 185 -6.02 -12.35 -41.33
CA ILE A 185 -6.00 -11.83 -39.95
C ILE A 185 -6.90 -10.61 -39.85
N LEU A 186 -7.82 -10.60 -38.89
CA LEU A 186 -8.63 -9.44 -38.60
C LEU A 186 -7.78 -8.40 -37.86
N LEU A 187 -7.66 -7.21 -38.44
CA LEU A 187 -7.03 -6.06 -37.80
C LEU A 187 -8.08 -5.04 -37.39
N GLN A 188 -7.81 -4.31 -36.33
CA GLN A 188 -8.62 -3.16 -35.93
C GLN A 188 -7.91 -1.84 -36.24
N LYS A 189 -8.69 -0.82 -36.59
CA LYS A 189 -8.19 0.55 -36.65
C LYS A 189 -8.39 1.21 -35.31
N ARG A 190 -7.29 1.68 -34.70
CA ARG A 190 -7.32 2.35 -33.39
C ARG A 190 -8.18 3.61 -33.45
N SER A 191 -8.95 3.86 -32.38
CA SER A 191 -9.77 5.06 -32.25
C SER A 191 -8.92 6.33 -32.35
N ALA A 192 -9.49 7.38 -32.97
CA ALA A 192 -8.89 8.71 -33.02
C ALA A 192 -8.63 9.33 -31.62
N ASN A 193 -9.36 8.86 -30.58
CA ASN A 193 -9.26 9.36 -29.21
C ASN A 193 -8.17 8.63 -28.36
N LYS A 194 -7.44 7.67 -28.95
CA LYS A 194 -6.35 7.00 -28.25
C LYS A 194 -5.16 7.95 -28.05
N LYS A 195 -4.58 7.96 -26.83
CA LYS A 195 -3.42 8.81 -26.49
C LYS A 195 -2.16 8.42 -27.29
N LEU A 196 -1.98 7.13 -27.56
CA LEU A 196 -0.83 6.60 -28.29
C LEU A 196 -1.31 6.04 -29.63
N TRP A 197 -0.64 6.40 -30.73
CA TRP A 197 -0.87 5.92 -32.09
C TRP A 197 -2.34 5.88 -32.52
N PRO A 198 -3.07 7.03 -32.45
CA PRO A 198 -4.45 7.10 -32.92
C PRO A 198 -4.51 6.83 -34.43
N ASN A 199 -5.61 6.27 -34.91
CA ASN A 199 -5.89 5.96 -36.33
C ASN A 199 -4.94 4.97 -37.01
N LEU A 200 -3.99 4.35 -36.29
CA LEU A 200 -3.16 3.28 -36.87
C LEU A 200 -3.86 1.92 -36.80
N TRP A 201 -3.44 1.01 -37.68
CA TRP A 201 -3.86 -0.38 -37.62
C TRP A 201 -3.16 -1.12 -36.50
N ASP A 202 -3.88 -2.00 -35.84
CA ASP A 202 -3.42 -2.77 -34.68
C ASP A 202 -3.95 -4.20 -34.77
N VAL A 203 -3.41 -5.08 -33.93
CA VAL A 203 -3.85 -6.46 -33.78
C VAL A 203 -5.35 -6.52 -33.44
N THR A 204 -5.97 -7.69 -33.59
CA THR A 204 -7.41 -7.85 -33.35
C THR A 204 -7.80 -7.38 -31.93
N VAL A 205 -7.07 -7.85 -30.92
CA VAL A 205 -7.19 -7.41 -29.52
C VAL A 205 -5.79 -7.33 -28.92
N GLY A 206 -5.51 -6.25 -28.22
CA GLY A 206 -4.29 -6.07 -27.44
C GLY A 206 -4.61 -5.45 -26.08
N GLY A 207 -4.02 -5.95 -25.01
CA GLY A 207 -4.22 -5.48 -23.66
C GLY A 207 -3.02 -5.76 -22.78
N HIS A 208 -3.04 -5.17 -21.57
CA HIS A 208 -2.10 -5.50 -20.53
C HIS A 208 -2.65 -6.67 -19.69
N VAL A 209 -1.78 -7.35 -18.98
CA VAL A 209 -2.14 -8.36 -18.00
C VAL A 209 -2.14 -7.67 -16.64
N ASP A 210 -3.29 -7.62 -15.98
CA ASP A 210 -3.41 -7.02 -14.65
C ASP A 210 -2.57 -7.80 -13.64
N SER A 211 -2.11 -7.09 -12.60
CA SER A 211 -1.31 -7.71 -11.55
C SER A 211 -2.05 -8.88 -10.91
N GLY A 212 -1.34 -10.02 -10.82
CA GLY A 212 -1.89 -11.28 -10.30
C GLY A 212 -2.69 -12.10 -11.30
N GLU A 213 -2.85 -11.63 -12.56
CA GLU A 213 -3.47 -12.40 -13.64
C GLU A 213 -2.44 -13.19 -14.46
N PHE A 214 -2.92 -14.27 -15.07
CA PHE A 214 -2.18 -15.01 -16.09
C PHE A 214 -2.71 -14.64 -17.46
N GLY A 215 -1.85 -14.67 -18.50
CA GLY A 215 -2.21 -14.25 -19.86
C GLY A 215 -3.40 -14.94 -20.53
N ARG A 216 -3.99 -15.97 -19.90
CA ARG A 216 -5.25 -16.61 -20.34
C ARG A 216 -6.50 -15.96 -19.73
N GLN A 217 -6.33 -15.09 -18.73
CA GLN A 217 -7.42 -14.41 -17.99
C GLN A 217 -7.56 -12.96 -18.43
N ALA A 218 -6.51 -12.40 -19.03
CA ALA A 218 -6.44 -11.02 -19.53
C ALA A 218 -7.21 -10.82 -20.82
#